data_4175d798e9ad05930124857296290d26
#
_entry.id   4175d798e9ad05930124857296290d26
#
_cell.length_a   1.000
_cell.length_b   1.000
_cell.length_c   1.000
_cell.angle_alpha   90.00
_cell.angle_beta   90.00
_cell.angle_gamma   90.00
#
_symmetry.space_group_name_H-M   'P 1'
#
loop_
_entity.id
_entity.type
_entity.pdbx_description
1 polymer ?
#
loop_
_entity_poly.entity_id
_entity_poly.type
_entity_poly.pdbx_seq_one_letter_code
_entity_poly.pdbx_strand_id
1 'polypeptide(L)'
;MDQFQTYEVFVEPREGKPFQHEGIVHAPDIELAFVLAKEAFTRRFTCTNLFVVATRDVFVSPLTDGNRSVYATIPDHPTRQSGEYRFEIFHLKRRGKQHIHVGQVLAADGDDAVRRSRTFLKEPTEVVYNVWAIQADRIRFTHEDEKDLWNTLGEKKFRDAAAYKAGDKLNVFLQKS
;
A
#
# COMPACT_ATOMS: atom_id res chain seq x y z
N MET A 1 -23.39 -14.16 11.29
CA MET A 1 -22.92 -13.96 9.90
C MET A 1 -21.41 -13.74 10.03
N ASP A 2 -20.60 -14.72 9.66
CA ASP A 2 -19.15 -14.58 9.74
C ASP A 2 -18.72 -13.64 8.61
N GLN A 3 -18.35 -12.44 8.97
CA GLN A 3 -17.81 -11.46 8.05
C GLN A 3 -16.35 -11.82 7.77
N PHE A 4 -15.95 -11.86 6.50
CA PHE A 4 -14.55 -12.06 6.13
C PHE A 4 -13.66 -10.98 6.74
N GLN A 5 -12.42 -11.35 7.05
CA GLN A 5 -11.41 -10.40 7.53
C GLN A 5 -11.10 -9.37 6.44
N THR A 6 -10.74 -8.18 6.89
CA THR A 6 -10.30 -7.09 6.01
C THR A 6 -8.78 -7.07 5.95
N TYR A 7 -8.25 -6.89 4.75
CA TYR A 7 -6.82 -6.78 4.48
C TYR A 7 -6.53 -5.48 3.74
N GLU A 8 -5.51 -4.77 4.18
CA GLU A 8 -4.97 -3.58 3.52
C GLU A 8 -4.04 -4.01 2.39
N VAL A 9 -4.12 -3.33 1.25
CA VAL A 9 -3.37 -3.61 0.03
C VAL A 9 -2.41 -2.48 -0.27
N PHE A 10 -1.15 -2.84 -0.47
CA PHE A 10 -0.08 -1.92 -0.81
C PHE A 10 0.60 -2.34 -2.10
N VAL A 11 0.89 -1.38 -2.97
CA VAL A 11 1.46 -1.62 -4.30
C VAL A 11 2.72 -0.78 -4.49
N GLU A 12 3.76 -1.38 -5.05
CA GLU A 12 4.90 -0.67 -5.64
C GLU A 12 4.56 -0.39 -7.11
N PRO A 13 4.22 0.85 -7.48
CA PRO A 13 3.69 1.14 -8.82
C PRO A 13 4.72 0.97 -9.93
N ARG A 14 6.01 1.13 -9.60
CA ARG A 14 7.17 0.94 -10.50
C ARG A 14 8.38 0.58 -9.65
N GLU A 15 9.31 -0.14 -10.23
CA GLU A 15 10.57 -0.51 -9.58
C GLU A 15 11.27 0.70 -8.95
N GLY A 16 11.65 0.57 -7.70
CA GLY A 16 12.30 1.62 -6.91
C GLY A 16 11.39 2.76 -6.45
N LYS A 17 10.08 2.68 -6.69
CA LYS A 17 9.12 3.60 -6.07
C LYS A 17 8.63 3.04 -4.74
N PRO A 18 8.36 3.91 -3.75
CA PRO A 18 7.86 3.44 -2.47
C PRO A 18 6.49 2.77 -2.63
N PHE A 19 6.24 1.75 -1.80
CA PHE A 19 4.91 1.18 -1.66
C PHE A 19 3.92 2.27 -1.24
N GLN A 20 2.73 2.19 -1.79
CA GLN A 20 1.61 3.07 -1.45
C GLN A 20 0.35 2.24 -1.18
N HIS A 21 -0.46 2.71 -0.25
CA HIS A 21 -1.74 2.09 0.07
C HIS A 21 -2.74 2.32 -1.06
N GLU A 22 -3.33 1.26 -1.59
CA GLU A 22 -4.28 1.34 -2.72
C GLU A 22 -5.73 1.04 -2.31
N GLY A 23 -5.94 0.32 -1.23
CA GLY A 23 -7.28 -0.02 -0.77
C GLY A 23 -7.34 -1.28 0.08
N ILE A 24 -8.51 -1.91 0.11
CA ILE A 24 -8.79 -3.08 0.94
C ILE A 24 -9.39 -4.22 0.12
N VAL A 25 -9.22 -5.45 0.63
CA VAL A 25 -9.94 -6.64 0.19
C VAL A 25 -10.51 -7.39 1.39
N HIS A 26 -11.57 -8.15 1.16
CA HIS A 26 -12.15 -9.04 2.17
C HIS A 26 -11.90 -10.48 1.79
N ALA A 27 -11.29 -11.25 2.70
CA ALA A 27 -10.93 -12.65 2.45
C ALA A 27 -10.94 -13.47 3.75
N PRO A 28 -11.12 -14.80 3.69
CA PRO A 28 -11.03 -15.66 4.86
C PRO A 28 -9.60 -15.77 5.41
N ASP A 29 -8.59 -15.67 4.56
CA ASP A 29 -7.17 -15.78 4.91
C ASP A 29 -6.30 -14.86 4.05
N ILE A 30 -5.03 -14.75 4.42
CA ILE A 30 -4.08 -13.82 3.80
C ILE A 30 -3.68 -14.24 2.37
N GLU A 31 -3.66 -15.54 2.07
CA GLU A 31 -3.29 -16.03 0.73
C GLU A 31 -4.38 -15.71 -0.28
N LEU A 32 -5.66 -15.93 0.08
CA LEU A 32 -6.77 -15.52 -0.78
C LEU A 32 -6.87 -13.99 -0.88
N ALA A 33 -6.59 -13.26 0.22
CA ALA A 33 -6.49 -11.80 0.18
C ALA A 33 -5.45 -11.32 -0.84
N PHE A 34 -4.27 -11.97 -0.88
CA PHE A 34 -3.21 -11.65 -1.83
C PHE A 34 -3.67 -11.89 -3.28
N VAL A 35 -4.33 -13.01 -3.58
CA VAL A 35 -4.87 -13.31 -4.93
C VAL A 35 -5.91 -12.27 -5.34
N LEU A 36 -6.87 -11.95 -4.44
CA LEU A 36 -7.91 -10.95 -4.71
C LEU A 36 -7.32 -9.54 -4.89
N ALA A 37 -6.33 -9.17 -4.07
CA ALA A 37 -5.62 -7.90 -4.20
C ALA A 37 -4.93 -7.79 -5.56
N LYS A 38 -4.27 -8.86 -6.01
CA LYS A 38 -3.64 -8.95 -7.31
C LYS A 38 -4.65 -8.72 -8.44
N GLU A 39 -5.78 -9.40 -8.42
CA GLU A 39 -6.83 -9.21 -9.42
C GLU A 39 -7.42 -7.79 -9.39
N ALA A 40 -7.70 -7.24 -8.22
CA ALA A 40 -8.37 -5.96 -8.08
C ALA A 40 -7.47 -4.77 -8.44
N PHE A 41 -6.21 -4.78 -7.98
CA PHE A 41 -5.34 -3.58 -7.99
C PHE A 41 -4.26 -3.61 -9.09
N THR A 42 -4.03 -4.76 -9.74
CA THR A 42 -2.99 -4.83 -10.78
C THR A 42 -3.52 -5.01 -12.19
N ARG A 43 -4.80 -5.23 -12.33
CA ARG A 43 -5.43 -5.49 -13.63
C ARG A 43 -5.32 -4.34 -14.61
N ARG A 44 -5.36 -3.09 -14.13
CA ARG A 44 -5.34 -1.88 -14.96
C ARG A 44 -4.01 -1.15 -14.96
N PHE A 45 -3.16 -1.42 -13.98
CA PHE A 45 -1.90 -0.74 -13.80
C PHE A 45 -0.78 -1.76 -13.71
N THR A 46 0.34 -1.46 -14.34
CA THR A 46 1.57 -2.20 -14.11
C THR A 46 2.06 -1.90 -12.70
N CYS A 47 2.34 -2.91 -11.92
CA CYS A 47 3.05 -2.78 -10.66
C CYS A 47 4.21 -3.77 -10.66
N THR A 48 5.23 -3.51 -9.87
CA THR A 48 6.38 -4.40 -9.73
C THR A 48 6.24 -5.33 -8.54
N ASN A 49 5.64 -4.84 -7.46
CA ASN A 49 5.39 -5.60 -6.25
C ASN A 49 4.04 -5.23 -5.62
N LEU A 50 3.51 -6.16 -4.85
CA LEU A 50 2.31 -6.00 -4.06
C LEU A 50 2.51 -6.70 -2.72
N PHE A 51 1.91 -6.19 -1.66
CA PHE A 51 1.73 -6.92 -0.43
C PHE A 51 0.37 -6.67 0.20
N VAL A 52 -0.03 -7.59 1.07
CA VAL A 52 -1.23 -7.48 1.88
C VAL A 52 -0.91 -7.71 3.35
N VAL A 53 -1.70 -7.12 4.22
CA VAL A 53 -1.64 -7.30 5.67
C VAL A 53 -3.04 -7.23 6.25
N ALA A 54 -3.33 -8.00 7.29
CA ALA A 54 -4.63 -7.90 7.97
C ALA A 54 -4.78 -6.51 8.59
N THR A 55 -5.94 -5.86 8.39
CA THR A 55 -6.21 -4.50 8.91
C THR A 55 -5.97 -4.40 10.42
N ARG A 56 -6.25 -5.47 11.17
CA ARG A 56 -5.99 -5.54 12.63
C ARG A 56 -4.52 -5.47 13.02
N ASP A 57 -3.60 -5.81 12.09
CA ASP A 57 -2.14 -5.81 12.31
C ASP A 57 -1.50 -4.48 11.87
N VAL A 58 -2.30 -3.51 11.42
CA VAL A 58 -1.86 -2.16 11.10
C VAL A 58 -2.06 -1.28 12.32
N PHE A 59 -0.97 -0.79 12.91
CA PHE A 59 -1.04 0.22 13.95
C PHE A 59 -1.23 1.59 13.32
N VAL A 60 -2.30 2.30 13.70
CA VAL A 60 -2.68 3.59 13.13
C VAL A 60 -2.54 4.67 14.18
N SER A 61 -1.73 5.69 13.92
CA SER A 61 -1.66 6.88 14.78
C SER A 61 -2.97 7.67 14.73
N PRO A 62 -3.25 8.54 15.72
CA PRO A 62 -4.36 9.49 15.61
C PRO A 62 -4.28 10.33 14.33
N LEU A 63 -5.43 10.61 13.71
CA LEU A 63 -5.53 11.57 12.61
C LEU A 63 -5.59 12.98 13.18
N THR A 64 -4.82 13.90 12.62
CA THR A 64 -4.80 15.29 13.07
C THR A 64 -5.68 16.19 12.22
N ASP A 65 -6.22 17.25 12.83
CA ASP A 65 -7.03 18.27 12.17
C ASP A 65 -6.20 19.42 11.59
N GLY A 66 -6.76 20.13 10.64
CA GLY A 66 -6.13 21.29 10.00
C GLY A 66 -4.76 20.94 9.37
N ASN A 67 -3.78 21.82 9.53
CA ASN A 67 -2.39 21.63 9.07
C ASN A 67 -1.44 21.17 10.19
N ARG A 68 -1.97 20.49 11.20
CA ARG A 68 -1.18 20.02 12.34
C ARG A 68 -0.57 18.66 12.03
N SER A 69 0.75 18.54 12.21
CA SER A 69 1.44 17.24 12.11
C SER A 69 1.11 16.37 13.31
N VAL A 70 0.93 15.06 13.09
CA VAL A 70 0.74 14.07 14.15
C VAL A 70 1.94 14.08 15.13
N TYR A 71 3.13 14.34 14.66
CA TYR A 71 4.33 14.42 15.49
C TYR A 71 4.34 15.61 16.47
N ALA A 72 3.49 16.60 16.28
CA ALA A 72 3.29 17.66 17.27
C ALA A 72 2.44 17.20 18.49
N THR A 73 1.78 16.02 18.37
CA THR A 73 0.93 15.46 19.45
C THR A 73 1.56 14.27 20.15
N ILE A 74 2.64 13.71 19.58
CA ILE A 74 3.34 12.53 20.09
C ILE A 74 4.64 12.97 20.76
N PRO A 75 5.02 12.40 21.93
CA PRO A 75 6.31 12.69 22.59
C PRO A 75 7.51 12.43 21.67
N ASP A 76 8.54 13.23 21.80
CA ASP A 76 9.73 13.20 20.93
C ASP A 76 10.63 11.97 21.12
N HIS A 77 10.55 11.34 22.28
CA HIS A 77 11.44 10.24 22.65
C HIS A 77 10.69 8.90 22.66
N PRO A 78 11.34 7.81 22.25
CA PRO A 78 10.80 6.47 22.39
C PRO A 78 10.52 6.13 23.87
N THR A 79 9.45 5.40 24.14
CA THR A 79 9.07 4.98 25.49
C THR A 79 9.92 3.81 26.00
N ARG A 80 10.56 3.06 25.11
CA ARG A 80 11.35 1.87 25.44
C ARG A 80 12.74 1.93 24.82
N GLN A 81 13.74 1.37 25.54
CA GLN A 81 15.15 1.47 25.14
C GLN A 81 15.56 0.52 24.00
N SER A 82 14.89 -0.61 23.83
CA SER A 82 15.21 -1.59 22.79
C SER A 82 13.96 -1.95 21.99
N GLY A 83 14.10 -1.92 20.67
CA GLY A 83 13.11 -2.45 19.74
C GLY A 83 13.47 -3.87 19.32
N GLU A 84 12.53 -4.80 19.38
CA GLU A 84 12.72 -6.21 19.02
C GLU A 84 12.15 -6.52 17.65
N TYR A 85 11.13 -5.76 17.21
CA TYR A 85 10.41 -6.02 15.98
C TYR A 85 10.70 -4.97 14.92
N ARG A 86 10.78 -5.40 13.68
CA ARG A 86 10.90 -4.50 12.53
C ARG A 86 9.51 -4.06 12.07
N PHE A 87 9.33 -2.75 11.97
CA PHE A 87 8.10 -2.14 11.46
C PHE A 87 8.37 -1.39 10.16
N GLU A 88 7.49 -1.60 9.19
CA GLU A 88 7.36 -0.80 7.97
C GLU A 88 6.51 0.43 8.28
N ILE A 89 6.99 1.62 7.90
CA ILE A 89 6.37 2.89 8.24
C ILE A 89 5.80 3.58 7.00
N PHE A 90 4.57 4.05 7.13
CA PHE A 90 3.84 4.75 6.08
C PHE A 90 3.35 6.11 6.58
N HIS A 91 3.61 7.17 5.82
CA HIS A 91 3.18 8.52 6.13
C HIS A 91 2.04 8.99 5.23
N LEU A 92 1.01 9.60 5.81
CA LEU A 92 0.01 10.39 5.10
C LEU A 92 0.46 11.86 5.07
N LYS A 93 1.05 12.32 3.96
CA LYS A 93 1.57 13.69 3.81
C LYS A 93 0.59 14.66 3.16
N ARG A 94 -0.48 14.15 2.56
CA ARG A 94 -1.54 14.95 1.93
C ARG A 94 -2.90 14.31 2.18
N ARG A 95 -3.85 15.09 2.64
CA ARG A 95 -5.24 14.63 2.83
C ARG A 95 -5.85 14.18 1.50
N GLY A 96 -6.61 13.08 1.53
CA GLY A 96 -7.19 12.49 0.32
C GLY A 96 -6.19 11.83 -0.63
N LYS A 97 -4.96 11.60 -0.18
CA LYS A 97 -3.95 10.81 -0.88
C LYS A 97 -3.62 9.53 -0.11
N GLN A 98 -2.83 8.67 -0.73
CA GLN A 98 -2.40 7.39 -0.14
C GLN A 98 -1.36 7.59 0.95
N HIS A 99 -1.31 6.66 1.90
CA HIS A 99 -0.17 6.44 2.75
C HIS A 99 1.00 5.91 1.92
N ILE A 100 2.17 6.48 2.09
CA ILE A 100 3.37 6.17 1.31
C ILE A 100 4.45 5.64 2.25
N HIS A 101 5.07 4.53 1.89
CA HIS A 101 6.20 3.95 2.63
C HIS A 101 7.36 4.93 2.71
N VAL A 102 7.92 5.09 3.91
CA VAL A 102 9.03 6.03 4.16
C VAL A 102 10.27 5.34 4.70
N GLY A 103 10.15 4.14 5.24
CA GLY A 103 11.29 3.37 5.75
C GLY A 103 10.89 2.38 6.83
N GLN A 104 11.89 1.84 7.52
CA GLN A 104 11.76 0.82 8.56
C GLN A 104 12.34 1.31 9.88
N VAL A 105 11.74 0.90 10.98
CA VAL A 105 12.27 1.11 12.34
C VAL A 105 12.25 -0.18 13.13
N LEU A 106 13.20 -0.33 14.06
CA LEU A 106 13.13 -1.33 15.12
C LEU A 106 12.42 -0.71 16.32
N ALA A 107 11.38 -1.37 16.80
CA ALA A 107 10.56 -0.87 17.90
C ALA A 107 10.00 -2.01 18.75
N ALA A 108 9.60 -1.71 19.96
CA ALA A 108 9.00 -2.69 20.87
C ALA A 108 7.52 -2.99 20.51
N ASP A 109 6.83 -1.98 19.99
CA ASP A 109 5.42 -2.05 19.56
C ASP A 109 5.10 -0.95 18.54
N GLY A 110 3.84 -0.90 18.07
CA GLY A 110 3.40 0.05 17.07
C GLY A 110 3.46 1.51 17.51
N ASP A 111 3.21 1.78 18.80
CA ASP A 111 3.29 3.14 19.36
C ASP A 111 4.74 3.65 19.41
N ASP A 112 5.68 2.80 19.84
CA ASP A 112 7.11 3.09 19.80
C ASP A 112 7.61 3.26 18.35
N ALA A 113 7.10 2.43 17.42
CA ALA A 113 7.42 2.54 15.98
C ALA A 113 7.00 3.89 15.40
N VAL A 114 5.78 4.36 15.72
CA VAL A 114 5.29 5.68 15.30
C VAL A 114 6.15 6.81 15.86
N ARG A 115 6.59 6.74 17.12
CA ARG A 115 7.49 7.76 17.71
C ARG A 115 8.83 7.80 17.01
N ARG A 116 9.45 6.63 16.79
CA ARG A 116 10.75 6.51 16.12
C ARG A 116 10.69 6.95 14.66
N SER A 117 9.55 6.83 14.01
CA SER A 117 9.38 7.19 12.60
C SER A 117 9.50 8.70 12.33
N ARG A 118 9.56 9.55 13.37
CA ARG A 118 9.92 10.96 13.22
C ARG A 118 11.26 11.17 12.50
N THR A 119 12.19 10.22 12.58
CA THR A 119 13.47 10.26 11.87
C THR A 119 13.35 10.31 10.35
N PHE A 120 12.18 9.93 9.78
CA PHE A 120 11.92 10.01 8.35
C PHE A 120 11.37 11.35 7.87
N LEU A 121 11.20 12.32 8.76
CA LEU A 121 10.89 13.69 8.36
C LEU A 121 12.10 14.29 7.62
N LYS A 122 11.86 14.84 6.44
CA LYS A 122 12.90 15.55 5.67
C LYS A 122 13.26 16.88 6.30
N GLU A 123 12.24 17.54 6.86
CA GLU A 123 12.36 18.82 7.56
C GLU A 123 11.53 18.81 8.84
N PRO A 124 11.95 19.51 9.92
CA PRO A 124 11.19 19.58 11.17
C PRO A 124 9.76 20.15 11.01
N THR A 125 9.56 20.97 9.97
CA THR A 125 8.28 21.61 9.64
C THR A 125 7.37 20.75 8.76
N GLU A 126 7.82 19.58 8.32
CA GLU A 126 7.05 18.69 7.45
C GLU A 126 5.78 18.21 8.18
N VAL A 127 4.64 18.38 7.50
CA VAL A 127 3.35 17.96 8.06
C VAL A 127 3.04 16.52 7.65
N VAL A 128 2.88 15.67 8.64
CA VAL A 128 2.37 14.29 8.49
C VAL A 128 1.06 14.20 9.25
N TYR A 129 -0.02 13.89 8.57
CA TYR A 129 -1.37 13.87 9.15
C TYR A 129 -1.69 12.58 9.89
N ASN A 130 -1.08 11.48 9.44
CA ASN A 130 -1.28 10.16 10.02
C ASN A 130 -0.09 9.27 9.69
N VAL A 131 0.22 8.33 10.59
CA VAL A 131 1.28 7.33 10.43
C VAL A 131 0.69 5.95 10.63
N TRP A 132 1.01 5.04 9.72
CA TRP A 132 0.77 3.63 9.88
C TRP A 132 2.09 2.92 10.14
N ALA A 133 2.09 2.01 11.12
CA ALA A 133 3.20 1.13 11.42
C ALA A 133 2.75 -0.32 11.31
N ILE A 134 3.46 -1.12 10.52
CA ILE A 134 3.11 -2.50 10.20
C ILE A 134 4.29 -3.38 10.53
N GLN A 135 4.10 -4.37 11.41
CA GLN A 135 5.15 -5.32 11.75
C GLN A 135 5.49 -6.18 10.54
N ALA A 136 6.78 -6.25 10.17
CA ALA A 136 7.21 -6.82 8.90
C ALA A 136 6.90 -8.31 8.74
N ASP A 137 6.84 -9.08 9.84
CA ASP A 137 6.50 -10.51 9.83
C ASP A 137 5.00 -10.78 9.63
N ARG A 138 4.13 -9.74 9.67
CA ARG A 138 2.70 -9.82 9.41
C ARG A 138 2.34 -9.55 7.95
N ILE A 139 3.33 -9.21 7.13
CA ILE A 139 3.13 -8.82 5.74
C ILE A 139 3.31 -10.02 4.82
N ARG A 140 2.37 -10.23 3.91
CA ARG A 140 2.47 -11.17 2.79
C ARG A 140 2.91 -10.42 1.54
N PHE A 141 4.20 -10.50 1.22
CA PHE A 141 4.79 -9.91 0.01
C PHE A 141 4.64 -10.83 -1.22
N THR A 142 4.74 -10.24 -2.41
CA THR A 142 4.96 -10.98 -3.66
C THR A 142 6.31 -11.70 -3.60
N HIS A 143 6.33 -13.01 -3.82
CA HIS A 143 7.57 -13.78 -3.99
C HIS A 143 8.13 -13.64 -5.41
N GLU A 144 9.43 -13.91 -5.59
CA GLU A 144 10.09 -13.79 -6.90
C GLU A 144 9.46 -14.68 -7.98
N ASP A 145 9.08 -15.91 -7.63
CA ASP A 145 8.40 -16.86 -8.50
C ASP A 145 6.97 -16.47 -8.88
N GLU A 146 6.35 -15.57 -8.10
CA GLU A 146 5.02 -15.05 -8.39
C GLU A 146 5.02 -13.85 -9.33
N LYS A 147 6.19 -13.26 -9.62
CA LYS A 147 6.32 -12.10 -10.52
C LYS A 147 5.99 -12.44 -11.96
N ASP A 148 6.24 -13.66 -12.40
CA ASP A 148 5.88 -14.12 -13.75
C ASP A 148 4.38 -14.10 -14.02
N LEU A 149 3.55 -14.21 -12.99
CA LEU A 149 2.11 -14.05 -13.11
C LEU A 149 1.67 -12.66 -13.62
N TRP A 150 2.52 -11.63 -13.49
CA TRP A 150 2.26 -10.31 -14.04
C TRP A 150 2.42 -10.27 -15.57
N ASN A 151 3.27 -11.15 -16.11
CA ASN A 151 3.58 -11.23 -17.54
C ASN A 151 2.59 -12.10 -18.30
N THR A 152 1.93 -13.03 -17.64
CA THR A 152 1.06 -14.04 -18.29
C THR A 152 -0.34 -13.55 -18.63
N LEU A 153 -0.79 -12.41 -18.08
CA LEU A 153 -2.08 -11.83 -18.41
C LEU A 153 -1.99 -10.97 -19.70
N GLY A 154 -1.75 -11.62 -20.84
CA GLY A 154 -1.84 -10.98 -22.16
C GLY A 154 -3.19 -10.28 -22.42
N GLU A 155 -4.23 -10.66 -21.70
CA GLU A 155 -5.54 -10.03 -21.67
C GLU A 155 -5.56 -8.62 -21.08
N LYS A 156 -4.52 -8.20 -20.33
CA LYS A 156 -4.42 -6.82 -19.83
C LYS A 156 -4.54 -5.79 -20.95
N LYS A 157 -3.95 -6.07 -22.11
CA LYS A 157 -3.99 -5.16 -23.28
C LYS A 157 -5.39 -5.05 -23.89
N PHE A 158 -6.22 -6.07 -23.76
CA PHE A 158 -7.56 -6.10 -24.34
C PHE A 158 -8.56 -5.20 -23.62
N ARG A 159 -8.29 -4.85 -22.35
CA ARG A 159 -9.16 -4.01 -21.51
C ARG A 159 -8.62 -2.61 -21.30
N ASP A 160 -7.48 -2.29 -21.86
CA ASP A 160 -6.97 -0.92 -21.88
C ASP A 160 -7.82 -0.11 -22.87
N ALA A 161 -8.48 0.95 -22.39
CA ALA A 161 -9.28 1.83 -23.23
C ALA A 161 -8.46 2.45 -24.38
N ALA A 162 -7.15 2.66 -24.18
CA ALA A 162 -6.22 3.13 -25.19
C ALA A 162 -5.92 2.07 -26.27
N ALA A 163 -6.07 0.79 -25.96
CA ALA A 163 -5.90 -0.31 -26.91
C ALA A 163 -7.18 -0.58 -27.75
N TYR A 164 -8.32 -0.01 -27.36
CA TYR A 164 -9.58 -0.17 -28.07
C TYR A 164 -9.71 0.86 -29.19
N LYS A 165 -9.17 0.52 -30.36
CA LYS A 165 -9.33 1.32 -31.59
C LYS A 165 -10.67 1.02 -32.26
N ALA A 166 -11.74 1.57 -31.70
CA ALA A 166 -13.10 1.43 -32.25
C ALA A 166 -13.19 1.93 -33.71
N GLY A 167 -12.45 3.00 -34.04
CA GLY A 167 -12.42 3.56 -35.38
C GLY A 167 -11.90 2.61 -36.44
N ASP A 168 -10.86 1.82 -36.13
CA ASP A 168 -10.28 0.88 -37.12
C ASP A 168 -11.27 -0.25 -37.42
N LYS A 169 -12.03 -0.73 -36.42
CA LYS A 169 -13.07 -1.77 -36.64
C LYS A 169 -14.27 -1.24 -37.40
N LEU A 170 -14.68 0.00 -37.18
CA LEU A 170 -15.76 0.65 -37.89
C LEU A 170 -15.40 0.84 -39.36
N ASN A 171 -14.17 1.28 -39.66
CA ASN A 171 -13.68 1.44 -41.03
C ASN A 171 -13.62 0.11 -41.80
N VAL A 172 -13.20 -0.97 -41.16
CA VAL A 172 -13.20 -2.32 -41.78
C VAL A 172 -14.62 -2.80 -42.06
N PHE A 173 -15.58 -2.48 -41.20
CA PHE A 173 -16.99 -2.84 -41.40
C PHE A 173 -17.61 -2.07 -42.55
N LEU A 174 -17.35 -0.75 -42.63
CA LEU A 174 -17.88 0.12 -43.72
C LEU A 174 -17.27 -0.20 -45.09
N GLN A 175 -16.07 -0.77 -45.16
CA GLN A 175 -15.43 -1.21 -46.43
C GLN A 175 -15.96 -2.55 -46.90
N LYS A 176 -16.69 -3.31 -46.09
CA LYS A 176 -17.28 -4.60 -46.44
C LYS A 176 -18.79 -4.52 -46.80
N SER A 177 -19.37 -3.33 -46.71
CA SER A 177 -20.74 -3.00 -47.09
C SER A 177 -20.77 -2.33 -48.45
#